data_39ca8b028a1ec8bb0c1dba18d0fcbedd
#
_entry.id   39ca8b028a1ec8bb0c1dba18d0fcbedd
#
_cell.length_a   1.000
_cell.length_b   1.000
_cell.length_c   1.000
_cell.angle_alpha   90.00
_cell.angle_beta   90.00
_cell.angle_gamma   90.00
#
_symmetry.space_group_name_H-M   'P 1'
#
loop_
_entity.id
_entity.type
_entity.pdbx_description
1 polymer ?
#
loop_
_entity_poly.entity_id
_entity_poly.type
_entity_poly.pdbx_seq_one_letter_code
_entity_poly.pdbx_strand_id
1 'polypeptide(L)'
;MKNKLVLQWHLTNRCNKRCSHCYQEGYQNKEFTTEELLSIGNQYLELLDTYNRLYNINCKGHINITGGEPFLRDDIFEILDFFRKNKGKITFGILTNGSLLNEDTVRRLSRYKPRMVQVSLDGDKVTHDSIRGKGSYEEVINALRLLSKYDIKGIVSFTANNKNYRLFPLVVKEARKNKAYKIWSDRMVPIGSSKNGDVRTLNRNEVIEYLSIMRKEKNRFINRISNTIISMDRSLQFLSGEERCYKCSAGDGLIIVLENGDVLPCRRLQIKVGNVKENKLKDIYFSDTMKKLRYQCKIPPAQCEKCGFYSRCGGGAKCISYGIYKDYTKADYGCSIAYNNPIIETKS
;
A
#
# COMPACT_ATOMS: atom_id res chain seq x y z
N MET A 1 16.42 6.25 -11.86
CA MET A 1 16.52 5.01 -11.07
C MET A 1 15.94 5.25 -9.68
N LYS A 2 15.20 4.32 -9.13
CA LYS A 2 14.69 4.46 -7.76
C LYS A 2 15.77 4.01 -6.80
N ASN A 3 16.21 4.92 -5.93
CA ASN A 3 17.26 4.65 -4.93
C ASN A 3 16.74 3.81 -3.75
N LYS A 4 15.77 2.92 -3.98
CA LYS A 4 15.14 2.13 -2.91
C LYS A 4 14.47 0.89 -3.48
N LEU A 5 14.79 -0.27 -2.89
CA LEU A 5 14.09 -1.52 -3.12
C LEU A 5 13.20 -1.82 -1.91
N VAL A 6 11.93 -2.07 -2.16
CA VAL A 6 10.94 -2.34 -1.10
C VAL A 6 10.37 -3.73 -1.28
N LEU A 7 10.42 -4.53 -0.23
CA LEU A 7 9.65 -5.77 -0.12
C LEU A 7 8.39 -5.48 0.72
N GLN A 8 7.21 -5.79 0.22
CA GLN A 8 6.04 -5.95 1.06
C GLN A 8 5.87 -7.44 1.34
N TRP A 9 6.02 -7.82 2.59
CA TRP A 9 6.11 -9.21 3.00
C TRP A 9 4.90 -9.61 3.81
N HIS A 10 4.11 -10.52 3.25
CA HIS A 10 2.94 -11.09 3.90
C HIS A 10 3.35 -12.31 4.72
N LEU A 11 3.36 -12.18 6.05
CA LEU A 11 3.78 -13.25 6.94
C LEU A 11 2.69 -14.29 7.17
N THR A 12 1.43 -13.87 7.04
CA THR A 12 0.24 -14.68 7.33
C THR A 12 -0.93 -14.20 6.49
N ASN A 13 -1.90 -15.07 6.22
CA ASN A 13 -3.21 -14.64 5.75
C ASN A 13 -4.27 -14.66 6.87
N ARG A 14 -3.96 -15.13 8.07
CA ARG A 14 -4.86 -15.04 9.21
C ARG A 14 -5.12 -13.57 9.54
N CYS A 15 -6.37 -13.24 9.80
CA CYS A 15 -6.79 -11.91 10.23
C CYS A 15 -7.98 -12.04 11.17
N ASN A 16 -8.02 -11.23 12.21
CA ASN A 16 -9.14 -11.15 13.14
C ASN A 16 -10.24 -10.18 12.70
N LYS A 17 -10.10 -9.55 11.53
CA LYS A 17 -11.11 -8.67 10.93
C LYS A 17 -11.58 -9.20 9.57
N ARG A 18 -12.79 -8.79 9.16
CA ARG A 18 -13.41 -9.13 7.87
C ARG A 18 -13.87 -7.86 7.17
N CYS A 19 -12.90 -7.02 6.79
CA CYS A 19 -13.17 -5.71 6.21
C CYS A 19 -13.87 -5.85 4.85
N SER A 20 -14.93 -5.08 4.61
CA SER A 20 -15.73 -5.14 3.38
C SER A 20 -14.98 -4.75 2.10
N HIS A 21 -13.84 -4.05 2.23
CA HIS A 21 -12.97 -3.63 1.12
C HIS A 21 -11.63 -4.38 1.10
N CYS A 22 -11.55 -5.53 1.80
CA CYS A 22 -10.30 -6.29 1.86
C CYS A 22 -9.93 -6.85 0.48
N TYR A 23 -8.66 -6.74 0.14
CA TYR A 23 -8.11 -7.35 -1.08
C TYR A 23 -7.83 -8.86 -0.93
N GLN A 24 -8.06 -9.42 0.24
CA GLN A 24 -7.85 -10.82 0.58
C GLN A 24 -9.17 -11.59 0.45
N GLU A 25 -9.12 -12.80 -0.10
CA GLU A 25 -10.29 -13.69 -0.28
C GLU A 25 -10.29 -14.84 0.72
N GLY A 26 -9.10 -15.31 1.18
CA GLY A 26 -8.94 -16.42 2.11
C GLY A 26 -8.19 -16.00 3.39
N TYR A 27 -8.40 -16.77 4.48
CA TYR A 27 -7.88 -16.42 5.80
C TYR A 27 -7.26 -17.63 6.55
N GLN A 28 -7.09 -18.78 5.90
CA GLN A 28 -6.71 -20.03 6.54
C GLN A 28 -5.68 -20.84 5.72
N ASN A 29 -4.75 -20.19 5.03
CA ASN A 29 -3.70 -20.91 4.32
C ASN A 29 -2.66 -21.48 5.30
N LYS A 30 -1.99 -22.55 4.88
CA LYS A 30 -0.80 -23.06 5.59
C LYS A 30 0.26 -21.96 5.61
N GLU A 31 0.74 -21.63 6.79
CA GLU A 31 1.76 -20.61 7.00
C GLU A 31 3.16 -21.18 6.88
N PHE A 32 4.10 -20.33 6.48
CA PHE A 32 5.51 -20.64 6.60
C PHE A 32 5.93 -20.73 8.07
N THR A 33 6.89 -21.62 8.39
CA THR A 33 7.59 -21.62 9.66
C THR A 33 8.47 -20.39 9.81
N THR A 34 8.95 -20.12 11.02
CA THR A 34 9.89 -19.01 11.27
C THR A 34 11.15 -19.14 10.41
N GLU A 35 11.71 -20.36 10.29
CA GLU A 35 12.91 -20.65 9.50
C GLU A 35 12.68 -20.39 8.01
N GLU A 36 11.53 -20.82 7.47
CA GLU A 36 11.16 -20.56 6.07
C GLU A 36 11.02 -19.05 5.83
N LEU A 37 10.41 -18.30 6.76
CA LEU A 37 10.33 -16.84 6.67
C LEU A 37 11.72 -16.21 6.73
N LEU A 38 12.59 -16.62 7.66
CA LEU A 38 13.95 -16.10 7.73
C LEU A 38 14.74 -16.39 6.44
N SER A 39 14.51 -17.55 5.81
CA SER A 39 15.08 -17.88 4.50
C SER A 39 14.62 -16.88 3.43
N ILE A 40 13.33 -16.52 3.38
CA ILE A 40 12.80 -15.50 2.48
C ILE A 40 13.44 -14.14 2.75
N GLY A 41 13.61 -13.77 4.03
CA GLY A 41 14.34 -12.56 4.42
C GLY A 41 15.77 -12.52 3.88
N ASN A 42 16.49 -13.65 3.96
CA ASN A 42 17.85 -13.78 3.40
C ASN A 42 17.85 -13.71 1.86
N GLN A 43 16.86 -14.29 1.18
CA GLN A 43 16.70 -14.14 -0.27
C GLN A 43 16.51 -12.67 -0.68
N TYR A 44 15.81 -11.89 0.16
CA TYR A 44 15.67 -10.45 -0.09
C TYR A 44 17.00 -9.69 0.09
N LEU A 45 17.82 -10.05 1.06
CA LEU A 45 19.18 -9.49 1.21
C LEU A 45 20.05 -9.81 -0.02
N GLU A 46 20.00 -11.05 -0.51
CA GLU A 46 20.70 -11.47 -1.73
C GLU A 46 20.23 -10.67 -2.97
N LEU A 47 18.92 -10.47 -3.08
CA LEU A 47 18.35 -9.61 -4.13
C LEU A 47 18.84 -8.17 -4.00
N LEU A 48 18.88 -7.60 -2.79
CA LEU A 48 19.33 -6.25 -2.53
C LEU A 48 20.82 -6.06 -2.90
N ASP A 49 21.68 -7.00 -2.49
CA ASP A 49 23.11 -6.97 -2.82
C ASP A 49 23.32 -7.10 -4.35
N THR A 50 22.55 -7.96 -5.03
CA THR A 50 22.58 -8.09 -6.49
C THR A 50 22.09 -6.82 -7.18
N TYR A 51 21.00 -6.23 -6.69
CA TYR A 51 20.44 -4.98 -7.21
C TYR A 51 21.44 -3.83 -7.09
N ASN A 52 22.06 -3.66 -5.92
CA ASN A 52 23.06 -2.63 -5.68
C ASN A 52 24.28 -2.77 -6.62
N ARG A 53 24.78 -4.00 -6.79
CA ARG A 53 25.90 -4.29 -7.69
C ARG A 53 25.57 -4.02 -9.16
N LEU A 54 24.40 -4.49 -9.65
CA LEU A 54 24.02 -4.35 -11.06
C LEU A 54 23.79 -2.90 -11.47
N TYR A 55 23.29 -2.07 -10.55
CA TYR A 55 23.01 -0.66 -10.84
C TYR A 55 24.09 0.30 -10.31
N ASN A 56 25.17 -0.23 -9.75
CA ASN A 56 26.26 0.53 -9.13
C ASN A 56 25.74 1.61 -8.15
N ILE A 57 24.89 1.17 -7.21
CA ILE A 57 24.29 2.03 -6.18
C ILE A 57 24.45 1.39 -4.80
N ASN A 58 24.28 2.17 -3.75
CA ASN A 58 24.29 1.70 -2.38
C ASN A 58 22.94 2.09 -1.69
N CYS A 59 21.85 1.48 -2.12
CA CYS A 59 20.56 1.72 -1.48
C CYS A 59 20.34 0.77 -0.31
N LYS A 60 19.79 1.29 0.79
CA LYS A 60 19.24 0.46 1.86
C LYS A 60 17.89 -0.11 1.45
N GLY A 61 17.68 -1.39 1.71
CA GLY A 61 16.39 -2.03 1.53
C GLY A 61 15.36 -1.55 2.55
N HIS A 62 14.10 -1.76 2.21
CA HIS A 62 13.01 -1.56 3.15
C HIS A 62 12.01 -2.71 3.05
N ILE A 63 11.60 -3.26 4.20
CA ILE A 63 10.61 -4.31 4.25
C ILE A 63 9.37 -3.79 5.00
N ASN A 64 8.21 -3.84 4.35
CA ASN A 64 6.93 -3.65 5.01
C ASN A 64 6.35 -5.01 5.38
N ILE A 65 6.35 -5.30 6.66
CA ILE A 65 5.70 -6.49 7.22
C ILE A 65 4.19 -6.27 7.19
N THR A 66 3.46 -7.26 6.71
CA THR A 66 2.00 -7.23 6.62
C THR A 66 1.45 -8.66 6.51
N GLY A 67 0.23 -8.81 6.02
CA GLY A 67 -0.44 -10.08 5.79
C GLY A 67 -1.94 -9.89 5.88
N GLY A 68 -2.63 -10.78 6.58
CA GLY A 68 -3.90 -10.48 7.22
C GLY A 68 -3.64 -9.54 8.40
N GLU A 69 -3.37 -10.08 9.57
CA GLU A 69 -2.87 -9.31 10.72
C GLU A 69 -1.55 -9.93 11.22
N PRO A 70 -0.41 -9.24 11.06
CA PRO A 70 0.89 -9.82 11.40
C PRO A 70 1.05 -10.14 12.90
N PHE A 71 0.40 -9.40 13.78
CA PHE A 71 0.45 -9.64 15.22
C PHE A 71 -0.38 -10.85 15.70
N LEU A 72 -1.04 -11.58 14.79
CA LEU A 72 -1.60 -12.91 15.08
C LEU A 72 -0.56 -14.04 15.04
N ARG A 73 0.67 -13.75 14.63
CA ARG A 73 1.77 -14.71 14.72
C ARG A 73 2.42 -14.62 16.07
N ASP A 74 2.57 -15.77 16.74
CA ASP A 74 3.21 -15.86 18.05
C ASP A 74 4.73 -15.59 17.97
N ASP A 75 5.34 -15.94 16.82
CA ASP A 75 6.76 -15.77 16.52
C ASP A 75 7.11 -14.39 15.91
N ILE A 76 6.17 -13.43 15.91
CA ILE A 76 6.41 -12.12 15.28
C ILE A 76 7.70 -11.43 15.77
N PHE A 77 8.00 -11.50 17.07
CA PHE A 77 9.18 -10.87 17.64
C PHE A 77 10.48 -11.59 17.29
N GLU A 78 10.46 -12.91 17.08
CA GLU A 78 11.60 -13.67 16.55
C GLU A 78 11.92 -13.24 15.11
N ILE A 79 10.87 -13.04 14.30
CA ILE A 79 11.01 -12.48 12.95
C ILE A 79 11.59 -11.06 13.01
N LEU A 80 11.21 -10.25 14.00
CA LEU A 80 11.75 -8.89 14.17
C LEU A 80 13.24 -8.88 14.55
N ASP A 81 13.78 -9.95 15.17
CA ASP A 81 15.20 -10.08 15.44
C ASP A 81 16.04 -10.12 14.16
N PHE A 82 15.49 -10.62 13.05
CA PHE A 82 16.15 -10.56 11.74
C PHE A 82 16.48 -9.12 11.34
N PHE A 83 15.57 -8.16 11.58
CA PHE A 83 15.79 -6.75 11.26
C PHE A 83 16.83 -6.11 12.17
N ARG A 84 16.84 -6.49 13.44
CA ARG A 84 17.85 -6.02 14.41
C ARG A 84 19.26 -6.47 14.00
N LYS A 85 19.41 -7.73 13.57
CA LYS A 85 20.67 -8.28 13.05
C LYS A 85 21.12 -7.58 11.75
N ASN A 86 20.19 -7.14 10.91
CA ASN A 86 20.45 -6.58 9.59
C ASN A 86 20.23 -5.04 9.49
N LYS A 87 20.23 -4.32 10.63
CA LYS A 87 19.93 -2.86 10.70
C LYS A 87 20.81 -1.97 9.80
N GLY A 88 22.00 -2.42 9.43
CA GLY A 88 22.93 -1.73 8.53
C GLY A 88 22.45 -1.73 7.07
N LYS A 89 21.86 -2.85 6.64
CA LYS A 89 21.41 -3.09 5.25
C LYS A 89 19.96 -2.73 5.00
N ILE A 90 19.08 -3.00 5.97
CA ILE A 90 17.62 -2.85 5.80
C ILE A 90 16.97 -2.08 6.93
N THR A 91 15.83 -1.50 6.61
CA THR A 91 14.87 -0.93 7.55
C THR A 91 13.53 -1.63 7.41
N PHE A 92 12.65 -1.55 8.39
CA PHE A 92 11.33 -2.13 8.29
C PHE A 92 10.21 -1.20 8.78
N GLY A 93 9.01 -1.49 8.35
CA GLY A 93 7.75 -0.95 8.86
C GLY A 93 6.72 -2.07 9.01
N ILE A 94 5.66 -1.81 9.74
CA ILE A 94 4.57 -2.77 9.96
C ILE A 94 3.25 -2.14 9.50
N LEU A 95 2.46 -2.91 8.76
CA LEU A 95 1.10 -2.58 8.38
C LEU A 95 0.16 -3.49 9.15
N THR A 96 -0.70 -2.93 9.99
CA THR A 96 -1.59 -3.65 10.90
C THR A 96 -2.98 -3.01 10.91
N ASN A 97 -3.98 -3.77 11.33
CA ASN A 97 -5.30 -3.22 11.62
C ASN A 97 -5.36 -2.49 12.97
N GLY A 98 -4.32 -2.63 13.80
CA GLY A 98 -4.15 -1.94 15.07
C GLY A 98 -4.81 -2.59 16.28
N SER A 99 -5.67 -3.60 16.11
CA SER A 99 -6.46 -4.20 17.19
C SER A 99 -5.62 -4.92 18.25
N LEU A 100 -4.43 -5.40 17.89
CA LEU A 100 -3.53 -6.13 18.79
C LEU A 100 -2.39 -5.25 19.33
N LEU A 101 -2.42 -3.95 19.06
CA LEU A 101 -1.45 -3.00 19.59
C LEU A 101 -1.86 -2.53 21.01
N ASN A 102 -1.68 -3.41 21.99
CA ASN A 102 -1.78 -3.05 23.40
C ASN A 102 -0.46 -2.46 23.92
N GLU A 103 -0.44 -2.02 25.17
CA GLU A 103 0.71 -1.36 25.79
C GLU A 103 1.97 -2.25 25.80
N ASP A 104 1.84 -3.53 26.11
CA ASP A 104 2.96 -4.46 26.15
C ASP A 104 3.53 -4.70 24.76
N THR A 105 2.67 -4.95 23.76
CA THR A 105 3.07 -5.14 22.36
C THR A 105 3.82 -3.91 21.85
N VAL A 106 3.32 -2.69 22.09
CA VAL A 106 3.94 -1.47 21.59
C VAL A 106 5.26 -1.18 22.33
N ARG A 107 5.31 -1.40 23.63
CA ARG A 107 6.53 -1.29 24.44
C ARG A 107 7.62 -2.26 23.97
N ARG A 108 7.29 -3.52 23.66
CA ARG A 108 8.22 -4.49 23.08
C ARG A 108 8.69 -4.04 21.70
N LEU A 109 7.74 -3.61 20.86
CA LEU A 109 7.99 -3.17 19.49
C LEU A 109 8.95 -1.95 19.42
N SER A 110 8.87 -1.02 20.37
CA SER A 110 9.72 0.17 20.41
C SER A 110 11.21 -0.15 20.47
N ARG A 111 11.58 -1.30 21.08
CA ARG A 111 12.97 -1.76 21.16
C ARG A 111 13.56 -2.16 19.81
N TYR A 112 12.71 -2.52 18.84
CA TYR A 112 13.09 -2.89 17.47
C TYR A 112 13.21 -1.68 16.54
N LYS A 113 12.77 -0.50 16.98
CA LYS A 113 12.85 0.77 16.24
C LYS A 113 12.32 0.67 14.81
N PRO A 114 11.05 0.24 14.60
CA PRO A 114 10.45 0.26 13.28
C PRO A 114 10.50 1.67 12.71
N ARG A 115 10.73 1.81 11.40
CA ARG A 115 10.68 3.11 10.73
C ARG A 115 9.32 3.76 10.83
N MET A 116 8.27 2.93 10.85
CA MET A 116 6.88 3.34 11.03
C MET A 116 5.99 2.14 11.36
N VAL A 117 4.87 2.40 12.00
CA VAL A 117 3.74 1.46 12.09
C VAL A 117 2.53 2.13 11.45
N GLN A 118 1.98 1.47 10.43
CA GLN A 118 0.81 1.96 9.72
C GLN A 118 -0.43 1.26 10.26
N VAL A 119 -1.42 2.07 10.66
CA VAL A 119 -2.74 1.61 11.05
C VAL A 119 -3.79 2.15 10.09
N SER A 120 -4.88 1.43 9.92
CA SER A 120 -5.94 1.79 8.99
C SER A 120 -7.06 2.56 9.69
N LEU A 121 -7.46 3.72 9.15
CA LEU A 121 -8.58 4.51 9.65
C LEU A 121 -9.41 5.02 8.47
N ASP A 122 -10.67 4.56 8.33
CA ASP A 122 -11.47 4.72 7.12
C ASP A 122 -12.71 5.62 7.29
N GLY A 123 -12.74 6.45 8.30
CA GLY A 123 -13.84 7.41 8.51
C GLY A 123 -14.00 7.81 9.96
N ASP A 124 -15.19 8.33 10.28
CA ASP A 124 -15.67 8.44 11.66
C ASP A 124 -15.96 7.04 12.24
N LYS A 125 -16.33 7.00 13.53
CA LYS A 125 -16.57 5.74 14.23
C LYS A 125 -17.61 4.85 13.52
N VAL A 126 -18.72 5.44 13.09
CA VAL A 126 -19.82 4.69 12.46
C VAL A 126 -19.37 4.10 11.13
N THR A 127 -18.78 4.92 10.28
CA THR A 127 -18.31 4.49 8.95
C THR A 127 -17.14 3.52 9.05
N HIS A 128 -16.18 3.79 9.92
CA HIS A 128 -15.04 2.90 10.13
C HIS A 128 -15.48 1.52 10.61
N ASP A 129 -16.32 1.47 11.64
CA ASP A 129 -16.82 0.23 12.22
C ASP A 129 -17.72 -0.54 11.23
N SER A 130 -18.47 0.14 10.36
CA SER A 130 -19.25 -0.52 9.30
C SER A 130 -18.38 -1.20 8.25
N ILE A 131 -17.17 -0.67 7.99
CA ILE A 131 -16.22 -1.21 7.02
C ILE A 131 -15.35 -2.31 7.63
N ARG A 132 -14.90 -2.14 8.89
CA ARG A 132 -13.85 -2.98 9.50
C ARG A 132 -14.31 -3.85 10.67
N GLY A 133 -15.56 -3.69 11.09
CA GLY A 133 -16.15 -4.40 12.22
C GLY A 133 -16.28 -3.50 13.48
N LYS A 134 -17.32 -3.77 14.23
CA LYS A 134 -17.69 -3.02 15.45
C LYS A 134 -16.51 -2.94 16.43
N GLY A 135 -16.25 -1.75 16.96
CA GLY A 135 -15.21 -1.47 17.95
C GLY A 135 -13.82 -1.22 17.34
N SER A 136 -13.63 -1.45 16.05
CA SER A 136 -12.32 -1.27 15.38
C SER A 136 -11.82 0.18 15.39
N TYR A 137 -12.72 1.16 15.42
CA TYR A 137 -12.34 2.57 15.51
C TYR A 137 -11.59 2.87 16.81
N GLU A 138 -12.13 2.44 17.96
CA GLU A 138 -11.49 2.69 19.26
C GLU A 138 -10.14 1.96 19.37
N GLU A 139 -10.04 0.74 18.82
CA GLU A 139 -8.79 -0.01 18.76
C GLU A 139 -7.70 0.79 18.02
N VAL A 140 -8.03 1.36 16.87
CA VAL A 140 -7.08 2.17 16.06
C VAL A 140 -6.70 3.48 16.76
N ILE A 141 -7.66 4.16 17.38
CA ILE A 141 -7.39 5.39 18.14
C ILE A 141 -6.46 5.10 19.32
N ASN A 142 -6.70 4.01 20.05
CA ASN A 142 -5.81 3.57 21.13
C ASN A 142 -4.41 3.22 20.59
N ALA A 143 -4.33 2.47 19.49
CA ALA A 143 -3.07 2.13 18.86
C ALA A 143 -2.24 3.38 18.50
N LEU A 144 -2.85 4.41 17.91
CA LEU A 144 -2.16 5.66 17.58
C LEU A 144 -1.62 6.37 18.83
N ARG A 145 -2.40 6.40 19.92
CA ARG A 145 -1.96 6.99 21.20
C ARG A 145 -0.77 6.23 21.79
N LEU A 146 -0.81 4.91 21.78
CA LEU A 146 0.29 4.07 22.25
C LEU A 146 1.54 4.24 21.38
N LEU A 147 1.41 4.24 20.06
CA LEU A 147 2.54 4.48 19.16
C LEU A 147 3.20 5.82 19.45
N SER A 148 2.41 6.89 19.64
CA SER A 148 2.92 8.21 20.03
C SER A 148 3.59 8.20 21.41
N LYS A 149 3.01 7.49 22.39
CA LYS A 149 3.57 7.37 23.75
C LYS A 149 4.96 6.73 23.76
N TYR A 150 5.20 5.76 22.88
CA TYR A 150 6.47 5.03 22.77
C TYR A 150 7.39 5.53 21.63
N ASP A 151 7.16 6.76 21.14
CA ASP A 151 7.96 7.42 20.08
C ASP A 151 8.09 6.59 18.79
N ILE A 152 7.04 5.83 18.45
CA ILE A 152 6.95 5.12 17.19
C ILE A 152 6.14 5.98 16.20
N LYS A 153 6.69 6.19 15.00
CA LYS A 153 5.99 6.94 13.94
C LYS A 153 4.73 6.20 13.48
N GLY A 154 3.57 6.56 14.05
CA GLY A 154 2.27 6.07 13.62
C GLY A 154 1.86 6.71 12.29
N ILE A 155 1.49 5.89 11.31
CA ILE A 155 0.96 6.36 10.02
C ILE A 155 -0.48 5.91 9.88
N VAL A 156 -1.37 6.85 9.56
CA VAL A 156 -2.75 6.54 9.21
C VAL A 156 -2.84 6.24 7.72
N SER A 157 -3.46 5.10 7.37
CA SER A 157 -3.84 4.72 6.03
C SER A 157 -5.35 4.83 5.85
N PHE A 158 -5.79 5.63 4.89
CA PHE A 158 -7.20 5.78 4.53
C PHE A 158 -7.45 5.19 3.14
N THR A 159 -8.36 4.20 3.06
CA THR A 159 -8.74 3.57 1.79
C THR A 159 -10.05 4.18 1.29
N ALA A 160 -9.93 5.14 0.36
CA ALA A 160 -11.06 5.87 -0.19
C ALA A 160 -11.96 4.99 -1.08
N ASN A 161 -13.24 4.96 -0.77
CA ASN A 161 -14.30 4.28 -1.50
C ASN A 161 -15.56 5.17 -1.55
N ASN A 162 -16.60 4.72 -2.25
CA ASN A 162 -17.85 5.48 -2.42
C ASN A 162 -18.54 5.88 -1.11
N LYS A 163 -18.33 5.15 -0.01
CA LYS A 163 -18.99 5.42 1.27
C LYS A 163 -18.22 6.41 2.16
N ASN A 164 -16.90 6.56 1.96
CA ASN A 164 -16.09 7.29 2.94
C ASN A 164 -15.21 8.42 2.37
N TYR A 165 -15.03 8.57 1.07
CA TYR A 165 -14.04 9.51 0.53
C TYR A 165 -14.24 10.97 0.97
N ARG A 166 -15.48 11.38 1.26
CA ARG A 166 -15.81 12.70 1.80
C ARG A 166 -15.43 12.89 3.26
N LEU A 167 -15.19 11.79 3.98
CA LEU A 167 -14.78 11.80 5.39
C LEU A 167 -13.26 12.00 5.58
N PHE A 168 -12.49 12.13 4.49
CA PHE A 168 -11.05 12.34 4.58
C PHE A 168 -10.65 13.50 5.52
N PRO A 169 -11.34 14.68 5.53
CA PRO A 169 -11.02 15.76 6.47
C PRO A 169 -11.20 15.37 7.96
N LEU A 170 -12.20 14.55 8.27
CA LEU A 170 -12.42 14.05 9.62
C LEU A 170 -11.29 13.09 10.02
N VAL A 171 -10.86 12.22 9.12
CA VAL A 171 -9.74 11.31 9.36
C VAL A 171 -8.43 12.09 9.58
N VAL A 172 -8.20 13.17 8.82
CA VAL A 172 -7.05 14.07 9.05
C VAL A 172 -7.10 14.71 10.43
N LYS A 173 -8.28 15.17 10.85
CA LYS A 173 -8.51 15.74 12.19
C LYS A 173 -8.18 14.72 13.29
N GLU A 174 -8.67 13.49 13.17
CA GLU A 174 -8.40 12.43 14.13
C GLU A 174 -6.94 11.98 14.14
N ALA A 175 -6.31 11.85 12.98
CA ALA A 175 -4.88 11.56 12.86
C ALA A 175 -4.03 12.61 13.60
N ARG A 176 -4.32 13.90 13.40
CA ARG A 176 -3.63 15.00 14.07
C ARG A 176 -3.87 15.00 15.58
N LYS A 177 -5.13 14.83 16.03
CA LYS A 177 -5.52 14.77 17.44
C LYS A 177 -4.77 13.66 18.19
N ASN A 178 -4.56 12.52 17.54
CA ASN A 178 -3.86 11.37 18.09
C ASN A 178 -2.36 11.31 17.70
N LYS A 179 -1.78 12.46 17.31
CA LYS A 179 -0.35 12.66 17.06
C LYS A 179 0.23 11.68 16.02
N ALA A 180 -0.55 11.27 15.03
CA ALA A 180 -0.04 10.49 13.92
C ALA A 180 1.04 11.28 13.19
N TYR A 181 2.18 10.63 12.89
CA TYR A 181 3.27 11.23 12.14
C TYR A 181 2.86 11.60 10.71
N LYS A 182 2.04 10.75 10.08
CA LYS A 182 1.64 10.93 8.69
C LYS A 182 0.27 10.33 8.44
N ILE A 183 -0.50 10.95 7.55
CA ILE A 183 -1.64 10.32 6.89
C ILE A 183 -1.36 10.20 5.40
N TRP A 184 -1.69 9.05 4.84
CA TRP A 184 -1.74 8.86 3.40
C TRP A 184 -3.03 8.17 3.01
N SER A 185 -3.45 8.39 1.80
CA SER A 185 -4.68 7.81 1.29
C SER A 185 -4.51 7.28 -0.12
N ASP A 186 -5.30 6.28 -0.47
CA ASP A 186 -5.40 5.77 -1.82
C ASP A 186 -6.82 5.29 -2.10
N ARG A 187 -7.17 5.14 -3.37
CA ARG A 187 -8.46 4.61 -3.78
C ARG A 187 -8.51 3.11 -3.57
N MET A 188 -9.66 2.60 -3.18
CA MET A 188 -9.96 1.18 -3.13
C MET A 188 -9.78 0.55 -4.53
N VAL A 189 -9.10 -0.59 -4.58
CA VAL A 189 -9.00 -1.40 -5.80
C VAL A 189 -10.06 -2.49 -5.74
N PRO A 190 -10.86 -2.71 -6.80
CA PRO A 190 -11.94 -3.69 -6.80
C PRO A 190 -11.41 -5.13 -7.01
N ILE A 191 -10.80 -5.66 -5.95
CA ILE A 191 -10.23 -7.01 -5.86
C ILE A 191 -10.55 -7.62 -4.49
N GLY A 192 -10.48 -8.94 -4.36
CA GLY A 192 -10.77 -9.63 -3.11
C GLY A 192 -12.24 -9.50 -2.70
N SER A 193 -12.52 -9.42 -1.41
CA SER A 193 -13.88 -9.30 -0.86
C SER A 193 -14.63 -8.06 -1.37
N SER A 194 -13.92 -7.05 -1.88
CA SER A 194 -14.53 -5.82 -2.40
C SER A 194 -15.21 -5.96 -3.77
N LYS A 195 -15.13 -7.12 -4.43
CA LYS A 195 -15.75 -7.33 -5.76
C LYS A 195 -17.28 -7.36 -5.70
N ASN A 196 -17.85 -7.86 -4.62
CA ASN A 196 -19.26 -8.26 -4.54
C ASN A 196 -20.07 -7.46 -3.49
N GLY A 197 -19.54 -6.35 -2.96
CA GLY A 197 -20.20 -5.60 -1.89
C GLY A 197 -20.69 -4.22 -2.33
N ASP A 198 -21.51 -3.58 -1.45
CA ASP A 198 -21.95 -2.17 -1.61
C ASP A 198 -20.80 -1.16 -1.59
N VAL A 199 -19.60 -1.58 -1.15
CA VAL A 199 -18.40 -0.76 -1.14
C VAL A 199 -17.71 -0.92 -2.49
N ARG A 200 -17.62 0.16 -3.26
CA ARG A 200 -17.00 0.17 -4.59
C ARG A 200 -15.91 1.22 -4.72
N THR A 201 -15.04 1.04 -5.71
CA THR A 201 -14.07 2.06 -6.09
C THR A 201 -14.76 3.34 -6.58
N LEU A 202 -14.06 4.47 -6.49
CA LEU A 202 -14.57 5.75 -6.91
C LEU A 202 -14.74 5.82 -8.43
N ASN A 203 -15.86 6.34 -8.89
CA ASN A 203 -16.06 6.72 -10.29
C ASN A 203 -15.30 8.02 -10.64
N ARG A 204 -15.33 8.45 -11.90
CA ARG A 204 -14.56 9.61 -12.40
C ARG A 204 -14.86 10.90 -11.66
N ASN A 205 -16.14 11.20 -11.44
CA ASN A 205 -16.56 12.41 -10.74
C ASN A 205 -16.16 12.38 -9.26
N GLU A 206 -16.35 11.24 -8.62
CA GLU A 206 -15.92 11.02 -7.23
C GLU A 206 -14.40 11.11 -7.06
N VAL A 207 -13.61 10.67 -8.06
CA VAL A 207 -12.15 10.84 -8.05
C VAL A 207 -11.75 12.31 -8.09
N ILE A 208 -12.38 13.12 -8.96
CA ILE A 208 -12.11 14.57 -9.03
C ILE A 208 -12.47 15.25 -7.70
N GLU A 209 -13.65 14.95 -7.16
CA GLU A 209 -14.11 15.48 -5.87
C GLU A 209 -13.14 15.08 -4.74
N TYR A 210 -12.79 13.81 -4.67
CA TYR A 210 -11.87 13.28 -3.65
C TYR A 210 -10.48 13.96 -3.70
N LEU A 211 -9.90 14.09 -4.88
CA LEU A 211 -8.61 14.77 -5.05
C LEU A 211 -8.68 16.26 -4.67
N SER A 212 -9.81 16.92 -4.98
CA SER A 212 -10.09 18.29 -4.55
C SER A 212 -10.18 18.41 -3.03
N ILE A 213 -10.91 17.49 -2.37
CA ILE A 213 -10.99 17.41 -0.90
C ILE A 213 -9.58 17.23 -0.29
N MET A 214 -8.78 16.30 -0.80
CA MET A 214 -7.42 16.08 -0.34
C MET A 214 -6.55 17.33 -0.47
N ARG A 215 -6.63 18.04 -1.62
CA ARG A 215 -5.86 19.26 -1.86
C ARG A 215 -6.30 20.38 -0.91
N LYS A 216 -7.60 20.60 -0.75
CA LYS A 216 -8.14 21.57 0.20
C LYS A 216 -7.65 21.29 1.61
N GLU A 217 -7.73 20.03 2.05
CA GLU A 217 -7.33 19.64 3.40
C GLU A 217 -5.81 19.81 3.61
N LYS A 218 -4.97 19.39 2.66
CA LYS A 218 -3.51 19.61 2.71
C LYS A 218 -3.16 21.09 2.86
N ASN A 219 -3.90 21.97 2.18
CA ASN A 219 -3.62 23.40 2.13
C ASN A 219 -4.24 24.22 3.29
N ARG A 220 -5.07 23.61 4.15
CA ARG A 220 -5.58 24.30 5.35
C ARG A 220 -4.44 24.76 6.24
N PHE A 221 -4.54 25.98 6.77
CA PHE A 221 -3.50 26.58 7.62
C PHE A 221 -3.09 25.68 8.78
N ILE A 222 -4.07 25.13 9.52
CA ILE A 222 -3.82 24.24 10.67
C ILE A 222 -3.00 23.00 10.29
N ASN A 223 -3.14 22.48 9.07
CA ASN A 223 -2.39 21.31 8.61
C ASN A 223 -0.97 21.67 8.15
N ARG A 224 -0.75 22.94 7.75
CA ARG A 224 0.59 23.43 7.41
C ARG A 224 1.50 23.60 8.62
N ILE A 225 0.92 23.94 9.78
CA ILE A 225 1.67 24.15 11.04
C ILE A 225 1.67 22.91 11.94
N SER A 226 0.90 21.89 11.61
CA SER A 226 0.84 20.64 12.39
C SER A 226 2.03 19.73 12.10
N ASN A 227 2.40 18.91 13.10
CA ASN A 227 3.44 17.88 12.93
C ASN A 227 2.97 16.66 12.13
N THR A 228 1.68 16.60 11.72
CA THR A 228 1.14 15.49 10.94
C THR A 228 1.27 15.79 9.45
N ILE A 229 2.03 14.97 8.74
CA ILE A 229 2.24 15.11 7.29
C ILE A 229 1.02 14.57 6.54
N ILE A 230 0.38 15.37 5.68
CA ILE A 230 -0.64 14.92 4.76
C ILE A 230 0.02 14.61 3.41
N SER A 231 0.09 13.32 3.07
CA SER A 231 0.71 12.88 1.82
C SER A 231 -0.32 12.80 0.69
N MET A 232 -0.02 13.51 -0.40
CA MET A 232 -0.84 13.52 -1.61
C MET A 232 -0.17 12.84 -2.81
N ASP A 233 0.90 12.06 -2.62
CA ASP A 233 1.58 11.40 -3.73
C ASP A 233 0.71 10.27 -4.31
N ARG A 234 -0.25 10.63 -5.18
CA ARG A 234 -1.24 9.71 -5.79
C ARG A 234 -1.30 9.87 -7.30
N SER A 235 -1.75 8.82 -7.97
CA SER A 235 -2.10 8.89 -9.39
C SER A 235 -3.29 9.83 -9.61
N LEU A 236 -3.32 10.46 -10.77
CA LEU A 236 -4.36 11.41 -11.21
C LEU A 236 -4.39 12.74 -10.44
N GLN A 237 -3.42 13.05 -9.58
CA GLN A 237 -3.41 14.31 -8.81
C GLN A 237 -3.41 15.58 -9.67
N PHE A 238 -2.94 15.49 -10.92
CA PHE A 238 -3.02 16.59 -11.86
C PHE A 238 -4.47 17.07 -12.10
N LEU A 239 -5.47 16.17 -11.92
CA LEU A 239 -6.90 16.55 -12.00
C LEU A 239 -7.32 17.56 -10.93
N SER A 240 -6.57 17.68 -9.85
CA SER A 240 -6.76 18.72 -8.82
C SER A 240 -5.76 19.87 -8.93
N GLY A 241 -4.97 19.95 -10.03
CA GLY A 241 -3.99 21.01 -10.27
C GLY A 241 -2.66 20.83 -9.51
N GLU A 242 -2.34 19.61 -9.05
CA GLU A 242 -1.02 19.32 -8.49
C GLU A 242 -0.01 19.03 -9.62
N GLU A 243 1.20 19.57 -9.51
CA GLU A 243 2.24 19.37 -10.53
C GLU A 243 2.85 17.97 -10.46
N ARG A 244 3.01 17.43 -9.27
CA ARG A 244 3.63 16.11 -9.03
C ARG A 244 2.59 15.03 -8.91
N CYS A 245 2.70 14.01 -9.77
CA CYS A 245 1.86 12.82 -9.72
C CYS A 245 2.68 11.59 -9.37
N TYR A 246 2.09 10.69 -8.61
CA TYR A 246 2.65 9.37 -8.40
C TYR A 246 2.48 8.52 -9.67
N LYS A 247 3.59 7.97 -10.16
CA LYS A 247 3.59 6.96 -11.22
C LYS A 247 3.62 5.56 -10.63
N CYS A 248 2.87 4.64 -11.23
CA CYS A 248 2.86 3.24 -10.80
C CYS A 248 4.27 2.65 -10.80
N SER A 249 4.65 2.02 -9.69
CA SER A 249 5.97 1.42 -9.48
C SER A 249 5.92 -0.10 -9.33
N ALA A 250 4.82 -0.72 -9.74
CA ALA A 250 4.66 -2.17 -9.67
C ALA A 250 5.83 -2.89 -10.35
N GLY A 251 6.47 -3.78 -9.61
CA GLY A 251 7.64 -4.53 -10.07
C GLY A 251 8.94 -3.74 -10.22
N ASP A 252 8.92 -2.39 -10.10
CA ASP A 252 10.08 -1.52 -10.27
C ASP A 252 10.42 -0.77 -8.96
N GLY A 253 11.17 -1.36 -8.09
CA GLY A 253 11.48 -0.87 -6.74
C GLY A 253 10.45 -1.30 -5.68
N LEU A 254 9.46 -2.10 -6.05
CA LEU A 254 8.52 -2.78 -5.16
C LEU A 254 8.33 -4.22 -5.62
N ILE A 255 8.43 -5.16 -4.70
CA ILE A 255 8.11 -6.57 -4.89
C ILE A 255 7.33 -7.08 -3.68
N ILE A 256 6.46 -8.04 -3.89
CA ILE A 256 5.61 -8.63 -2.86
C ILE A 256 5.93 -10.11 -2.75
N VAL A 257 6.03 -10.62 -1.53
CA VAL A 257 5.97 -12.06 -1.26
C VAL A 257 4.77 -12.32 -0.38
N LEU A 258 3.88 -13.19 -0.85
CA LEU A 258 2.68 -13.61 -0.12
C LEU A 258 3.01 -14.75 0.86
N GLU A 259 2.10 -15.02 1.76
CA GLU A 259 2.18 -16.05 2.79
C GLU A 259 2.26 -17.49 2.24
N ASN A 260 1.89 -17.70 0.98
CA ASN A 260 2.01 -18.99 0.27
C ASN A 260 3.28 -19.08 -0.60
N GLY A 261 4.10 -18.03 -0.62
CA GLY A 261 5.33 -17.92 -1.40
C GLY A 261 5.15 -17.28 -2.78
N ASP A 262 3.94 -16.97 -3.21
CA ASP A 262 3.71 -16.30 -4.49
C ASP A 262 4.32 -14.90 -4.50
N VAL A 263 4.93 -14.55 -5.61
CA VAL A 263 5.57 -13.26 -5.83
C VAL A 263 4.73 -12.43 -6.79
N LEU A 264 4.44 -11.19 -6.37
CA LEU A 264 3.65 -10.23 -7.15
C LEU A 264 4.46 -8.94 -7.37
N PRO A 265 4.19 -8.17 -8.44
CA PRO A 265 4.80 -6.86 -8.67
C PRO A 265 4.26 -5.79 -7.72
N CYS A 266 3.03 -5.94 -7.25
CA CYS A 266 2.34 -5.08 -6.28
C CYS A 266 1.19 -5.85 -5.65
N ARG A 267 0.91 -5.65 -4.35
CA ARG A 267 -0.21 -6.33 -3.69
C ARG A 267 -1.57 -6.01 -4.33
N ARG A 268 -1.70 -4.83 -4.89
CA ARG A 268 -2.91 -4.37 -5.57
C ARG A 268 -2.98 -4.74 -7.06
N LEU A 269 -1.86 -5.16 -7.65
CA LEU A 269 -1.79 -5.72 -9.00
C LEU A 269 -1.48 -7.21 -8.87
N GLN A 270 -2.53 -8.01 -8.73
CA GLN A 270 -2.47 -9.44 -8.39
C GLN A 270 -2.13 -10.30 -9.60
N ILE A 271 -0.92 -10.10 -10.14
CA ILE A 271 -0.35 -10.90 -11.22
C ILE A 271 0.81 -11.69 -10.64
N LYS A 272 0.66 -13.02 -10.56
CA LYS A 272 1.75 -13.90 -10.09
C LYS A 272 2.88 -13.90 -11.13
N VAL A 273 4.10 -13.64 -10.66
CA VAL A 273 5.32 -13.59 -11.48
C VAL A 273 6.33 -14.67 -11.11
N GLY A 274 6.07 -15.45 -10.07
CA GLY A 274 6.85 -16.58 -9.61
C GLY A 274 6.44 -17.02 -8.21
N ASN A 275 7.18 -17.98 -7.64
CA ASN A 275 7.01 -18.44 -6.26
C ASN A 275 8.39 -18.69 -5.61
N VAL A 276 8.59 -18.23 -4.37
CA VAL A 276 9.89 -18.34 -3.66
C VAL A 276 10.22 -19.76 -3.21
N LYS A 277 9.27 -20.68 -3.27
CA LYS A 277 9.52 -22.13 -3.06
C LYS A 277 10.16 -22.80 -4.27
N GLU A 278 9.92 -22.24 -5.47
CA GLU A 278 10.35 -22.80 -6.74
C GLU A 278 11.64 -22.13 -7.24
N ASN A 279 11.75 -20.82 -7.03
CA ASN A 279 12.85 -20.00 -7.55
C ASN A 279 13.32 -18.99 -6.51
N LYS A 280 14.59 -18.62 -6.53
CA LYS A 280 15.11 -17.56 -5.67
C LYS A 280 14.47 -16.22 -6.00
N LEU A 281 14.19 -15.41 -4.98
CA LEU A 281 13.53 -14.11 -5.12
C LEU A 281 14.27 -13.18 -6.11
N LYS A 282 15.62 -13.23 -6.16
CA LYS A 282 16.41 -12.45 -7.12
C LYS A 282 16.14 -12.87 -8.57
N ASP A 283 16.03 -14.18 -8.84
CA ASP A 283 15.83 -14.70 -10.18
C ASP A 283 14.42 -14.35 -10.67
N ILE A 284 13.41 -14.42 -9.77
CA ILE A 284 12.06 -13.93 -10.06
C ILE A 284 12.05 -12.43 -10.36
N TYR A 285 12.77 -11.63 -9.56
CA TYR A 285 12.83 -10.17 -9.74
C TYR A 285 13.46 -9.78 -11.09
N PHE A 286 14.46 -10.52 -11.55
CA PHE A 286 15.14 -10.29 -12.83
C PHE A 286 14.63 -11.17 -13.98
N SER A 287 13.57 -11.96 -13.78
CA SER A 287 12.97 -12.82 -14.81
C SER A 287 12.40 -12.02 -15.98
N ASP A 288 12.29 -12.68 -17.12
CA ASP A 288 11.70 -12.06 -18.33
C ASP A 288 10.21 -11.74 -18.13
N THR A 289 9.47 -12.54 -17.36
CA THR A 289 8.09 -12.22 -16.95
C THR A 289 8.01 -10.88 -16.24
N MET A 290 8.88 -10.64 -15.26
CA MET A 290 8.91 -9.39 -14.51
C MET A 290 9.43 -8.22 -15.38
N LYS A 291 10.42 -8.45 -16.26
CA LYS A 291 10.91 -7.46 -17.22
C LYS A 291 9.81 -7.03 -18.19
N LYS A 292 9.09 -8.01 -18.77
CA LYS A 292 7.95 -7.75 -19.67
C LYS A 292 6.87 -6.92 -19.00
N LEU A 293 6.49 -7.27 -17.76
CA LEU A 293 5.50 -6.51 -16.99
C LEU A 293 5.96 -5.06 -16.78
N ARG A 294 7.21 -4.84 -16.34
CA ARG A 294 7.79 -3.49 -16.17
C ARG A 294 7.77 -2.69 -17.46
N TYR A 295 8.12 -3.32 -18.57
CA TYR A 295 8.11 -2.70 -19.90
C TYR A 295 6.69 -2.28 -20.29
N GLN A 296 5.73 -3.19 -20.18
CA GLN A 296 4.32 -2.92 -20.50
C GLN A 296 3.71 -1.82 -19.61
N CYS A 297 4.09 -1.74 -18.33
CA CYS A 297 3.64 -0.67 -17.45
C CYS A 297 4.14 0.72 -17.87
N LYS A 298 5.16 0.83 -18.72
CA LYS A 298 5.72 2.09 -19.24
C LYS A 298 5.15 2.48 -20.59
N ILE A 299 4.50 1.57 -21.31
CA ILE A 299 3.84 1.87 -22.59
C ILE A 299 2.60 2.73 -22.31
N PRO A 300 2.38 3.83 -23.05
CA PRO A 300 1.15 4.60 -22.95
C PRO A 300 -0.07 3.71 -23.27
N PRO A 301 -1.11 3.73 -22.40
CA PRO A 301 -2.42 3.22 -22.83
C PRO A 301 -2.89 3.95 -24.08
N ALA A 302 -3.63 3.27 -24.96
CA ALA A 302 -4.18 3.90 -26.17
C ALA A 302 -4.94 5.21 -25.86
N GLN A 303 -5.69 5.20 -24.74
CA GLN A 303 -6.42 6.40 -24.26
C GLN A 303 -5.50 7.54 -23.81
N CYS A 304 -4.20 7.30 -23.65
CA CYS A 304 -3.24 8.26 -23.15
C CYS A 304 -2.18 8.70 -24.19
N GLU A 305 -2.20 8.16 -25.41
CA GLU A 305 -1.17 8.43 -26.43
C GLU A 305 -1.05 9.92 -26.76
N LYS A 306 -2.19 10.63 -26.88
CA LYS A 306 -2.24 12.07 -27.17
C LYS A 306 -2.43 12.95 -25.91
N CYS A 307 -2.29 12.36 -24.70
CA CYS A 307 -2.54 13.08 -23.47
C CYS A 307 -1.31 13.89 -23.03
N GLY A 308 -1.43 15.22 -22.98
CA GLY A 308 -0.36 16.12 -22.50
C GLY A 308 0.08 15.87 -21.05
N PHE A 309 -0.70 15.17 -20.24
CA PHE A 309 -0.36 14.82 -18.86
C PHE A 309 0.32 13.45 -18.71
N TYR A 310 0.45 12.66 -19.80
CA TYR A 310 1.00 11.31 -19.71
C TYR A 310 2.41 11.27 -19.11
N SER A 311 3.28 12.20 -19.51
CA SER A 311 4.65 12.29 -18.99
C SER A 311 4.70 12.43 -17.46
N ARG A 312 3.69 13.05 -16.84
CA ARG A 312 3.57 13.22 -15.39
C ARG A 312 2.82 12.07 -14.73
N CYS A 313 1.74 11.58 -15.36
CA CYS A 313 0.78 10.63 -14.80
C CYS A 313 1.17 9.16 -15.04
N GLY A 314 1.73 8.82 -16.20
CA GLY A 314 2.06 7.44 -16.59
C GLY A 314 0.85 6.52 -16.79
N GLY A 315 -0.33 7.08 -17.12
CA GLY A 315 -1.56 6.31 -17.32
C GLY A 315 -2.32 5.93 -16.03
N GLY A 316 -1.94 6.53 -14.90
CA GLY A 316 -2.65 6.35 -13.63
C GLY A 316 -2.28 5.10 -12.85
N ALA A 317 -3.21 4.58 -12.06
CA ALA A 317 -3.02 3.40 -11.20
C ALA A 317 -3.34 2.11 -11.96
N LYS A 318 -2.31 1.38 -12.39
CA LYS A 318 -2.45 0.11 -13.13
C LYS A 318 -3.31 -0.94 -12.40
N CYS A 319 -3.28 -0.93 -11.06
CA CYS A 319 -4.10 -1.83 -10.25
C CYS A 319 -5.60 -1.52 -10.33
N ILE A 320 -5.99 -0.26 -10.49
CA ILE A 320 -7.40 0.12 -10.71
C ILE A 320 -7.87 -0.39 -12.08
N SER A 321 -7.09 -0.15 -13.13
CA SER A 321 -7.38 -0.63 -14.48
C SER A 321 -7.50 -2.16 -14.50
N TYR A 322 -6.55 -2.87 -13.88
CA TYR A 322 -6.60 -4.32 -13.78
C TYR A 322 -7.79 -4.84 -12.97
N GLY A 323 -8.13 -4.16 -11.89
CA GLY A 323 -9.28 -4.54 -11.07
C GLY A 323 -10.60 -4.45 -11.83
N ILE A 324 -10.78 -3.42 -12.64
CA ILE A 324 -12.01 -3.15 -13.43
C ILE A 324 -12.00 -3.96 -14.74
N TYR A 325 -10.93 -3.86 -15.54
CA TYR A 325 -10.90 -4.34 -16.92
C TYR A 325 -10.17 -5.69 -17.08
N LYS A 326 -9.54 -6.22 -16.03
CA LYS A 326 -8.58 -7.35 -16.09
C LYS A 326 -7.40 -7.08 -17.02
N ASP A 327 -7.15 -5.80 -17.29
CA ASP A 327 -6.12 -5.32 -18.19
C ASP A 327 -5.44 -4.10 -17.56
N TYR A 328 -4.18 -4.25 -17.19
CA TYR A 328 -3.38 -3.17 -16.59
C TYR A 328 -2.75 -2.25 -17.63
N THR A 329 -2.87 -2.55 -18.92
CA THR A 329 -2.39 -1.71 -20.01
C THR A 329 -3.37 -0.57 -20.33
N LYS A 330 -4.63 -0.67 -19.92
CA LYS A 330 -5.63 0.40 -20.05
C LYS A 330 -5.34 1.58 -19.13
N ALA A 331 -5.88 2.73 -19.49
CA ALA A 331 -5.85 3.93 -18.67
C ALA A 331 -6.62 3.72 -17.35
N ASP A 332 -6.24 4.48 -16.32
CA ASP A 332 -6.94 4.46 -15.03
C ASP A 332 -8.44 4.78 -15.19
N TYR A 333 -9.30 3.89 -14.72
CA TYR A 333 -10.76 4.02 -14.77
C TYR A 333 -11.28 5.37 -14.22
N GLY A 334 -10.62 5.91 -13.21
CA GLY A 334 -10.99 7.20 -12.60
C GLY A 334 -10.51 8.42 -13.36
N CYS A 335 -9.86 8.28 -14.52
CA CYS A 335 -9.38 9.40 -15.32
C CYS A 335 -10.49 9.95 -16.21
N SER A 336 -10.98 11.17 -15.93
CA SER A 336 -11.99 11.83 -16.76
C SER A 336 -11.46 12.18 -18.16
N ILE A 337 -10.18 12.57 -18.28
CA ILE A 337 -9.60 12.94 -19.58
C ILE A 337 -9.50 11.74 -20.52
N ALA A 338 -9.09 10.56 -20.01
CA ALA A 338 -8.92 9.38 -20.83
C ALA A 338 -10.20 8.81 -21.40
N TYR A 339 -11.35 9.08 -20.76
CA TYR A 339 -12.64 8.46 -21.11
C TYR A 339 -13.75 9.44 -21.51
N ASN A 340 -13.52 10.75 -21.38
CA ASN A 340 -14.47 11.78 -21.86
C ASN A 340 -14.10 12.32 -23.25
N ASN A 341 -13.08 11.76 -23.91
CA ASN A 341 -12.69 12.17 -25.25
C ASN A 341 -13.56 11.39 -26.27
N PRO A 342 -14.45 12.03 -27.05
CA PRO A 342 -15.39 11.36 -27.98
C PRO A 342 -14.72 10.50 -29.07
N ILE A 343 -13.38 10.59 -29.22
CA ILE A 343 -12.60 9.82 -30.20
C ILE A 343 -12.39 8.34 -29.78
N ILE A 344 -12.74 7.96 -28.51
CA ILE A 344 -12.33 6.67 -27.94
C ILE A 344 -13.52 5.67 -27.81
N GLU A 345 -14.75 6.08 -28.03
CA GLU A 345 -15.93 5.20 -27.89
C GLU A 345 -16.25 4.33 -29.13
N THR A 346 -15.48 4.43 -30.20
CA THR A 346 -15.69 3.61 -31.39
C THR A 346 -14.64 2.51 -31.50
N LYS A 347 -14.80 1.45 -30.73
CA LYS A 347 -14.42 0.06 -31.04
C LYS A 347 -14.69 -0.81 -29.81
N SER A 348 -15.92 -1.21 -29.64
CA SER A 348 -16.31 -2.45 -28.97
C SER A 348 -16.05 -3.64 -29.89
#